data_aa9257004a74e2ef031b534644d68ae1
#
_entry.id   aa9257004a74e2ef031b534644d68ae1
#
_cell.length_a   1.000
_cell.length_b   1.000
_cell.length_c   1.000
_cell.angle_alpha   90.00
_cell.angle_beta   90.00
_cell.angle_gamma   90.00
#
_symmetry.space_group_name_H-M   'P 1'
#
loop_
_entity.id
_entity.type
_entity.pdbx_description
1 polymer ?
#
loop_
_entity_poly.entity_id
_entity_poly.type
_entity_poly.pdbx_seq_one_letter_code
_entity_poly.pdbx_strand_id
1 'polypeptide(L)'
;MEAAASRPAGVTDGLEPPERGRAMLVIILGIAVAVLDGSIMNLALPTIARELQAGAPQAIWVVNAYQIATLGMLLPLAALGERIGYRRVYLLGMGLFAVSSLGAMLASSLEVLIAARAVQGLGAAGIMSVNAALVRMIYPRARLGQGLALNSLVVAASSVAGPSVAAAILSVSSWPMLFAINLPLGLVTLWLGRRALPFNPAPPAHGAKAGARFSVIDVALNVLMFALVFIGGDQLGVHGGAGGLPLGPALTLLAGLAVGVVFVRRQVRADRRGETPLFPVDLLRIPVFSLSMGASIAAFCAQMLAFLALPFLLLEAHGRSHAEAGLLITPWPLAIVAVAPLAGRLIGRVPDGLLGGIGMAVLALGLAALAGMPQDAGAFGVVWRMALCGVGFALFQSPNNHTIVTSAPLRRSGAAGGMLSTARLTGQTLGAVLLAVIFAIQGTHGGHAETVAFWLAAGSAVVAGVCSVLRLGPARAAGGRGAGH
;
A
#
# COMPACT_ATOMS: atom_id res chain seq x y z
N MET A 1 17.85 -7.63 45.94
CA MET A 1 17.30 -8.90 45.42
C MET A 1 15.89 -8.58 44.92
N GLU A 2 15.79 -8.09 43.71
CA GLU A 2 14.54 -7.76 43.06
C GLU A 2 13.96 -9.03 42.41
N ALA A 3 12.73 -9.35 42.77
CA ALA A 3 12.04 -10.52 42.26
C ALA A 3 11.78 -10.33 40.74
N ALA A 4 12.45 -11.12 39.92
CA ALA A 4 12.17 -11.29 38.52
C ALA A 4 10.71 -11.80 38.38
N ALA A 5 9.80 -10.93 38.00
CA ALA A 5 8.44 -11.31 37.67
C ALA A 5 8.47 -12.39 36.59
N SER A 6 8.12 -13.60 36.98
CA SER A 6 8.02 -14.78 36.12
C SER A 6 7.04 -14.49 34.96
N ARG A 7 7.56 -14.42 33.75
CA ARG A 7 6.76 -14.34 32.52
C ARG A 7 5.91 -15.61 32.43
N PRO A 8 4.61 -15.50 32.10
CA PRO A 8 3.81 -16.68 31.84
C PRO A 8 4.42 -17.48 30.70
N ALA A 9 4.67 -18.75 30.91
CA ALA A 9 5.19 -19.69 29.92
C ALA A 9 4.22 -19.73 28.71
N GLY A 10 4.72 -19.33 27.51
CA GLY A 10 3.98 -19.52 26.25
C GLY A 10 4.02 -18.42 25.22
N VAL A 11 4.52 -17.22 25.50
CA VAL A 11 4.64 -16.15 24.48
C VAL A 11 6.10 -15.99 24.12
N THR A 12 6.57 -16.74 23.13
CA THR A 12 7.90 -16.52 22.52
C THR A 12 7.88 -15.17 21.78
N ASP A 13 8.89 -14.31 22.04
CA ASP A 13 9.07 -13.03 21.35
C ASP A 13 9.66 -13.29 19.94
N GLY A 14 8.79 -13.66 18.99
CA GLY A 14 9.17 -14.04 17.63
C GLY A 14 9.61 -15.50 17.48
N LEU A 15 9.97 -15.87 16.26
CA LEU A 15 10.47 -17.20 15.91
C LEU A 15 12.00 -17.26 16.03
N GLU A 16 12.51 -18.43 16.40
CA GLU A 16 13.95 -18.73 16.40
C GLU A 16 14.47 -19.01 14.97
N PRO A 17 15.77 -18.74 14.65
CA PRO A 17 16.38 -19.27 13.45
C PRO A 17 16.51 -20.83 13.54
N PRO A 18 16.27 -21.58 12.43
CA PRO A 18 16.01 -21.15 11.04
C PRO A 18 14.52 -20.92 10.69
N GLU A 19 13.60 -21.12 11.64
CA GLU A 19 12.16 -21.01 11.40
C GLU A 19 11.76 -19.61 10.97
N ARG A 20 12.34 -18.58 11.58
CA ARG A 20 12.16 -17.18 11.22
C ARG A 20 12.48 -16.92 9.76
N GLY A 21 13.61 -17.45 9.26
CA GLY A 21 14.01 -17.29 7.86
C GLY A 21 13.02 -17.92 6.89
N ARG A 22 12.54 -19.14 7.22
CA ARG A 22 11.54 -19.85 6.40
C ARG A 22 10.19 -19.13 6.37
N ALA A 23 9.73 -18.66 7.54
CA ALA A 23 8.48 -17.89 7.62
C ALA A 23 8.58 -16.56 6.87
N MET A 24 9.71 -15.85 7.00
CA MET A 24 9.92 -14.59 6.29
C MET A 24 10.03 -14.81 4.77
N LEU A 25 10.61 -15.90 4.30
CA LEU A 25 10.63 -16.25 2.87
C LEU A 25 9.21 -16.37 2.31
N VAL A 26 8.29 -17.00 3.05
CA VAL A 26 6.87 -17.10 2.65
C VAL A 26 6.25 -15.71 2.50
N ILE A 27 6.51 -14.82 3.46
CA ILE A 27 6.01 -13.44 3.43
C ILE A 27 6.59 -12.67 2.23
N ILE A 28 7.90 -12.80 1.97
CA ILE A 28 8.58 -12.18 0.83
C ILE A 28 7.97 -12.67 -0.49
N LEU A 29 7.82 -13.98 -0.67
CA LEU A 29 7.26 -14.53 -1.89
C LEU A 29 5.83 -14.04 -2.13
N GLY A 30 4.97 -14.05 -1.11
CA GLY A 30 3.58 -13.64 -1.26
C GLY A 30 3.42 -12.16 -1.57
N ILE A 31 4.17 -11.28 -0.89
CA ILE A 31 4.11 -9.84 -1.20
C ILE A 31 4.73 -9.53 -2.57
N ALA A 32 5.81 -10.23 -2.93
CA ALA A 32 6.45 -10.08 -4.24
C ALA A 32 5.48 -10.45 -5.37
N VAL A 33 4.78 -11.58 -5.27
CA VAL A 33 3.78 -12.02 -6.27
C VAL A 33 2.67 -10.98 -6.40
N ALA A 34 2.09 -10.51 -5.29
CA ALA A 34 0.99 -9.55 -5.33
C ALA A 34 1.40 -8.18 -5.91
N VAL A 35 2.62 -7.72 -5.62
CA VAL A 35 3.14 -6.43 -6.13
C VAL A 35 3.60 -6.54 -7.59
N LEU A 36 4.28 -7.64 -7.96
CA LEU A 36 4.68 -7.91 -9.34
C LEU A 36 3.47 -7.97 -10.26
N ASP A 37 2.44 -8.74 -9.88
CA ASP A 37 1.22 -8.88 -10.66
C ASP A 37 0.58 -7.52 -10.98
N GLY A 38 0.48 -6.63 -9.98
CA GLY A 38 -0.02 -5.27 -10.17
C GLY A 38 0.85 -4.43 -11.11
N SER A 39 2.17 -4.56 -11.04
CA SER A 39 3.12 -3.77 -11.85
C SER A 39 3.21 -4.26 -13.30
N ILE A 40 3.16 -5.58 -13.51
CA ILE A 40 3.22 -6.25 -14.82
C ILE A 40 2.03 -5.82 -15.69
N MET A 41 0.85 -5.69 -15.09
CA MET A 41 -0.42 -5.48 -15.80
C MET A 41 -0.46 -4.17 -16.57
N ASN A 42 0.16 -3.12 -16.04
CA ASN A 42 0.18 -1.79 -16.68
C ASN A 42 0.84 -1.82 -18.07
N LEU A 43 1.89 -2.63 -18.25
CA LEU A 43 2.58 -2.77 -19.55
C LEU A 43 1.82 -3.68 -20.52
N ALA A 44 1.06 -4.67 -20.01
CA ALA A 44 0.34 -5.63 -20.82
C ALA A 44 -0.99 -5.10 -21.37
N LEU A 45 -1.55 -4.06 -20.76
CA LEU A 45 -2.90 -3.56 -21.03
C LEU A 45 -3.15 -3.24 -22.51
N PRO A 46 -2.25 -2.56 -23.27
CA PRO A 46 -2.45 -2.29 -24.69
C PRO A 46 -2.48 -3.57 -25.55
N THR A 47 -1.70 -4.59 -25.19
CA THR A 47 -1.67 -5.87 -25.89
C THR A 47 -2.96 -6.66 -25.63
N ILE A 48 -3.41 -6.70 -24.37
CA ILE A 48 -4.69 -7.33 -23.97
C ILE A 48 -5.86 -6.66 -24.71
N ALA A 49 -5.89 -5.31 -24.76
CA ALA A 49 -6.94 -4.58 -25.47
C ALA A 49 -7.02 -4.96 -26.94
N ARG A 50 -5.87 -5.05 -27.63
CA ARG A 50 -5.82 -5.44 -29.04
C ARG A 50 -6.26 -6.88 -29.28
N GLU A 51 -5.74 -7.83 -28.49
CA GLU A 51 -6.03 -9.26 -28.68
C GLU A 51 -7.46 -9.65 -28.33
N LEU A 52 -8.06 -8.98 -27.31
CA LEU A 52 -9.44 -9.19 -26.92
C LEU A 52 -10.42 -8.23 -27.65
N GLN A 53 -9.94 -7.49 -28.67
CA GLN A 53 -10.74 -6.54 -29.48
C GLN A 53 -11.53 -5.55 -28.63
N ALA A 54 -10.95 -5.09 -27.51
CA ALA A 54 -11.59 -4.18 -26.57
C ALA A 54 -11.06 -2.75 -26.73
N GLY A 55 -11.91 -1.76 -26.45
CA GLY A 55 -11.49 -0.38 -26.35
C GLY A 55 -10.58 -0.13 -25.14
N ALA A 56 -9.67 0.84 -25.24
CA ALA A 56 -8.78 1.19 -24.15
C ALA A 56 -9.51 1.48 -22.82
N PRO A 57 -10.66 2.21 -22.80
CA PRO A 57 -11.43 2.44 -21.56
C PRO A 57 -11.98 1.16 -20.94
N GLN A 58 -12.33 0.16 -21.76
CA GLN A 58 -12.82 -1.13 -21.28
C GLN A 58 -11.67 -1.99 -20.69
N ALA A 59 -10.50 -1.97 -21.34
CA ALA A 59 -9.32 -2.74 -20.89
C ALA A 59 -8.80 -2.27 -19.53
N ILE A 60 -8.94 -0.98 -19.17
CA ILE A 60 -8.55 -0.44 -17.87
C ILE A 60 -9.26 -1.17 -16.72
N TRP A 61 -10.47 -1.70 -16.94
CA TRP A 61 -11.18 -2.48 -15.94
C TRP A 61 -10.46 -3.74 -15.47
N VAL A 62 -9.54 -4.28 -16.27
CA VAL A 62 -8.65 -5.39 -15.86
C VAL A 62 -7.80 -5.00 -14.64
N VAL A 63 -7.37 -3.75 -14.57
CA VAL A 63 -6.61 -3.21 -13.42
C VAL A 63 -7.55 -2.73 -12.32
N ASN A 64 -8.60 -2.01 -12.68
CA ASN A 64 -9.52 -1.39 -11.72
C ASN A 64 -10.28 -2.42 -10.89
N ALA A 65 -10.76 -3.52 -11.48
CA ALA A 65 -11.46 -4.58 -10.78
C ALA A 65 -10.58 -5.22 -9.67
N TYR A 66 -9.32 -5.47 -9.97
CA TYR A 66 -8.34 -5.95 -8.98
C TYR A 66 -8.12 -4.94 -7.84
N GLN A 67 -7.93 -3.67 -8.17
CA GLN A 67 -7.67 -2.61 -7.19
C GLN A 67 -8.87 -2.39 -6.25
N ILE A 68 -10.08 -2.30 -6.80
CA ILE A 68 -11.32 -2.11 -6.04
C ILE A 68 -11.55 -3.31 -5.11
N ALA A 69 -11.42 -4.53 -5.62
CA ALA A 69 -11.57 -5.75 -4.82
C ALA A 69 -10.52 -5.81 -3.69
N THR A 70 -9.27 -5.47 -3.99
CA THR A 70 -8.20 -5.44 -3.00
C THR A 70 -8.50 -4.41 -1.92
N LEU A 71 -8.77 -3.16 -2.27
CA LEU A 71 -9.06 -2.08 -1.32
C LEU A 71 -10.29 -2.38 -0.46
N GLY A 72 -11.37 -2.79 -1.10
CA GLY A 72 -12.63 -3.08 -0.42
C GLY A 72 -12.53 -4.19 0.61
N MET A 73 -11.64 -5.17 0.39
CA MET A 73 -11.53 -6.36 1.23
C MET A 73 -10.35 -6.35 2.22
N LEU A 74 -9.46 -5.35 2.19
CA LEU A 74 -8.34 -5.28 3.13
C LEU A 74 -8.79 -5.30 4.59
N LEU A 75 -9.70 -4.42 4.99
CA LEU A 75 -10.19 -4.33 6.36
C LEU A 75 -11.05 -5.54 6.78
N PRO A 76 -11.99 -6.02 5.94
CA PRO A 76 -12.74 -7.24 6.23
C PRO A 76 -11.85 -8.45 6.47
N LEU A 77 -10.81 -8.66 5.61
CA LEU A 77 -9.92 -9.81 5.73
C LEU A 77 -8.90 -9.65 6.87
N ALA A 78 -8.49 -8.43 7.22
CA ALA A 78 -7.71 -8.16 8.43
C ALA A 78 -8.49 -8.55 9.69
N ALA A 79 -9.75 -8.11 9.79
CA ALA A 79 -10.62 -8.46 10.92
C ALA A 79 -10.98 -9.95 10.94
N LEU A 80 -11.11 -10.60 9.77
CA LEU A 80 -11.27 -12.05 9.68
C LEU A 80 -10.01 -12.77 10.21
N GLY A 81 -8.80 -12.25 9.88
CA GLY A 81 -7.53 -12.79 10.37
C GLY A 81 -7.39 -12.77 11.89
N GLU A 82 -7.93 -11.75 12.56
CA GLU A 82 -7.99 -11.70 14.03
C GLU A 82 -8.86 -12.83 14.63
N ARG A 83 -9.86 -13.30 13.89
CA ARG A 83 -10.83 -14.32 14.36
C ARG A 83 -10.42 -15.75 14.02
N ILE A 84 -10.14 -16.02 12.74
CA ILE A 84 -9.87 -17.38 12.26
C ILE A 84 -8.36 -17.69 12.18
N GLY A 85 -7.52 -16.68 12.37
CA GLY A 85 -6.07 -16.78 12.32
C GLY A 85 -5.45 -16.16 11.06
N TYR A 86 -4.37 -15.38 11.23
CA TYR A 86 -3.67 -14.68 10.12
C TYR A 86 -3.10 -15.67 9.10
N ARG A 87 -2.52 -16.78 9.56
CA ARG A 87 -2.03 -17.86 8.71
C ARG A 87 -3.11 -18.40 7.78
N ARG A 88 -4.33 -18.66 8.28
CA ARG A 88 -5.43 -19.19 7.48
C ARG A 88 -5.85 -18.19 6.41
N VAL A 89 -6.04 -16.92 6.78
CA VAL A 89 -6.41 -15.86 5.81
C VAL A 89 -5.33 -15.69 4.76
N TYR A 90 -4.04 -15.69 5.13
CA TYR A 90 -2.93 -15.61 4.19
C TYR A 90 -2.93 -16.76 3.19
N LEU A 91 -3.04 -18.00 3.66
CA LEU A 91 -3.01 -19.20 2.80
C LEU A 91 -4.25 -19.29 1.90
N LEU A 92 -5.45 -18.96 2.42
CA LEU A 92 -6.67 -18.88 1.62
C LEU A 92 -6.55 -17.77 0.56
N GLY A 93 -6.04 -16.60 0.94
CA GLY A 93 -5.77 -15.51 0.01
C GLY A 93 -4.81 -15.91 -1.10
N MET A 94 -3.69 -16.59 -0.76
CA MET A 94 -2.72 -17.08 -1.73
C MET A 94 -3.32 -18.17 -2.64
N GLY A 95 -4.13 -19.09 -2.08
CA GLY A 95 -4.83 -20.09 -2.87
C GLY A 95 -5.81 -19.48 -3.87
N LEU A 96 -6.61 -18.51 -3.40
CA LEU A 96 -7.54 -17.78 -4.26
C LEU A 96 -6.80 -16.99 -5.34
N PHE A 97 -5.68 -16.35 -4.99
CA PHE A 97 -4.83 -15.63 -5.93
C PHE A 97 -4.27 -16.55 -7.02
N ALA A 98 -3.77 -17.73 -6.66
CA ALA A 98 -3.25 -18.70 -7.62
C ALA A 98 -4.36 -19.25 -8.55
N VAL A 99 -5.51 -19.65 -7.98
CA VAL A 99 -6.64 -20.17 -8.78
C VAL A 99 -7.19 -19.11 -9.73
N SER A 100 -7.34 -17.86 -9.27
CA SER A 100 -7.80 -16.77 -10.14
C SER A 100 -6.76 -16.36 -11.19
N SER A 101 -5.46 -16.53 -10.91
CA SER A 101 -4.40 -16.36 -11.93
C SER A 101 -4.53 -17.40 -13.04
N LEU A 102 -4.88 -18.66 -12.70
CA LEU A 102 -5.21 -19.66 -13.70
C LEU A 102 -6.46 -19.28 -14.51
N GLY A 103 -7.50 -18.76 -13.84
CA GLY A 103 -8.68 -18.24 -14.53
C GLY A 103 -8.37 -17.08 -15.46
N ALA A 104 -7.51 -16.15 -15.06
CA ALA A 104 -7.06 -15.03 -15.89
C ALA A 104 -6.21 -15.50 -17.09
N MET A 105 -5.35 -16.51 -16.88
CA MET A 105 -4.55 -17.13 -17.95
C MET A 105 -5.42 -17.81 -19.02
N LEU A 106 -6.55 -18.39 -18.62
CA LEU A 106 -7.48 -19.11 -19.50
C LEU A 106 -8.62 -18.22 -20.02
N ALA A 107 -8.60 -16.92 -19.71
CA ALA A 107 -9.66 -16.00 -20.12
C ALA A 107 -9.70 -15.84 -21.65
N SER A 108 -10.87 -16.11 -22.22
CA SER A 108 -11.15 -15.99 -23.67
C SER A 108 -11.88 -14.69 -24.03
N SER A 109 -12.34 -13.91 -23.04
CA SER A 109 -12.99 -12.62 -23.24
C SER A 109 -12.55 -11.62 -22.14
N LEU A 110 -12.76 -10.33 -22.42
CA LEU A 110 -12.43 -9.26 -21.47
C LEU A 110 -13.22 -9.38 -20.17
N GLU A 111 -14.49 -9.75 -20.24
CA GLU A 111 -15.38 -9.88 -19.07
C GLU A 111 -14.91 -11.00 -18.15
N VAL A 112 -14.51 -12.15 -18.71
CA VAL A 112 -13.93 -13.26 -17.94
C VAL A 112 -12.62 -12.84 -17.28
N LEU A 113 -11.77 -12.11 -18.00
CA LEU A 113 -10.53 -11.58 -17.46
C LEU A 113 -10.80 -10.58 -16.31
N ILE A 114 -11.72 -9.65 -16.47
CA ILE A 114 -12.12 -8.69 -15.42
C ILE A 114 -12.66 -9.43 -14.19
N ALA A 115 -13.53 -10.44 -14.38
CA ALA A 115 -14.03 -11.24 -13.27
C ALA A 115 -12.91 -11.99 -12.54
N ALA A 116 -11.98 -12.62 -13.28
CA ALA A 116 -10.83 -13.29 -12.72
C ALA A 116 -9.93 -12.31 -11.94
N ARG A 117 -9.73 -11.09 -12.44
CA ARG A 117 -8.99 -10.01 -11.76
C ARG A 117 -9.67 -9.54 -10.48
N ALA A 118 -10.99 -9.41 -10.46
CA ALA A 118 -11.73 -9.11 -9.23
C ALA A 118 -11.50 -10.19 -8.15
N VAL A 119 -11.60 -11.47 -8.52
CA VAL A 119 -11.33 -12.59 -7.61
C VAL A 119 -9.86 -12.62 -7.17
N GLN A 120 -8.93 -12.32 -8.07
CA GLN A 120 -7.50 -12.23 -7.76
C GLN A 120 -7.21 -11.09 -6.78
N GLY A 121 -7.92 -9.96 -6.90
CA GLY A 121 -7.86 -8.85 -5.93
C GLY A 121 -8.32 -9.24 -4.53
N LEU A 122 -9.35 -10.10 -4.40
CA LEU A 122 -9.73 -10.67 -3.10
C LEU A 122 -8.59 -11.52 -2.50
N GLY A 123 -7.92 -12.32 -3.33
CA GLY A 123 -6.74 -13.10 -2.93
C GLY A 123 -5.59 -12.21 -2.45
N ALA A 124 -5.28 -11.16 -3.21
CA ALA A 124 -4.27 -10.15 -2.86
C ALA A 124 -4.60 -9.44 -1.54
N ALA A 125 -5.87 -9.08 -1.33
CA ALA A 125 -6.33 -8.50 -0.07
C ALA A 125 -6.08 -9.45 1.11
N GLY A 126 -6.30 -10.76 0.94
CA GLY A 126 -6.01 -11.77 1.96
C GLY A 126 -4.53 -11.83 2.34
N ILE A 127 -3.64 -11.73 1.35
CA ILE A 127 -2.19 -11.70 1.58
C ILE A 127 -1.78 -10.41 2.29
N MET A 128 -2.20 -9.25 1.76
CA MET A 128 -1.73 -7.93 2.19
C MET A 128 -2.30 -7.50 3.55
N SER A 129 -3.54 -7.86 3.84
CA SER A 129 -4.23 -7.44 5.07
C SER A 129 -3.58 -7.98 6.35
N VAL A 130 -3.03 -9.19 6.29
CA VAL A 130 -2.44 -9.87 7.45
C VAL A 130 -0.91 -9.89 7.42
N ASN A 131 -0.29 -9.37 6.38
CA ASN A 131 1.15 -9.38 6.18
C ASN A 131 1.92 -8.76 7.37
N ALA A 132 1.60 -7.53 7.75
CA ALA A 132 2.29 -6.85 8.86
C ALA A 132 2.07 -7.56 10.21
N ALA A 133 0.90 -8.15 10.42
CA ALA A 133 0.61 -8.95 11.61
C ALA A 133 1.49 -10.22 11.67
N LEU A 134 1.65 -10.91 10.55
CA LEU A 134 2.55 -12.08 10.44
C LEU A 134 4.01 -11.68 10.65
N VAL A 135 4.48 -10.58 10.04
CA VAL A 135 5.86 -10.07 10.28
C VAL A 135 6.07 -9.79 11.76
N ARG A 136 5.09 -9.20 12.45
CA ARG A 136 5.14 -8.94 13.90
C ARG A 136 5.21 -10.22 14.74
N MET A 137 4.63 -11.32 14.28
CA MET A 137 4.71 -12.63 14.95
C MET A 137 6.02 -13.36 14.65
N ILE A 138 6.60 -13.13 13.47
CA ILE A 138 7.84 -13.77 13.01
C ILE A 138 9.09 -13.15 13.66
N TYR A 139 9.11 -11.82 13.79
CA TYR A 139 10.27 -11.10 14.33
C TYR A 139 10.14 -10.76 15.81
N PRO A 140 11.21 -10.93 16.61
CA PRO A 140 11.29 -10.37 17.96
C PRO A 140 11.12 -8.85 17.93
N ARG A 141 10.57 -8.26 18.99
CA ARG A 141 10.34 -6.81 19.09
C ARG A 141 11.59 -5.99 18.78
N ALA A 142 12.73 -6.41 19.28
CA ALA A 142 14.02 -5.74 19.05
C ALA A 142 14.47 -5.73 17.57
N ARG A 143 13.95 -6.63 16.73
CA ARG A 143 14.30 -6.77 15.31
C ARG A 143 13.12 -6.54 14.36
N LEU A 144 11.97 -6.15 14.86
CA LEU A 144 10.76 -5.94 14.05
C LEU A 144 10.99 -4.90 12.95
N GLY A 145 11.74 -3.83 13.25
CA GLY A 145 12.11 -2.82 12.25
C GLY A 145 12.87 -3.40 11.05
N GLN A 146 13.73 -4.39 11.27
CA GLN A 146 14.44 -5.09 10.18
C GLN A 146 13.47 -5.90 9.31
N GLY A 147 12.50 -6.60 9.93
CA GLY A 147 11.48 -7.35 9.21
C GLY A 147 10.59 -6.45 8.33
N LEU A 148 10.17 -5.31 8.86
CA LEU A 148 9.35 -4.33 8.12
C LEU A 148 10.16 -3.61 7.02
N ALA A 149 11.45 -3.32 7.26
CA ALA A 149 12.34 -2.77 6.24
C ALA A 149 12.57 -3.76 5.09
N LEU A 150 12.75 -5.05 5.40
CA LEU A 150 12.86 -6.09 4.38
C LEU A 150 11.57 -6.23 3.57
N ASN A 151 10.41 -6.13 4.21
CA ASN A 151 9.13 -6.12 3.50
C ASN A 151 9.01 -4.91 2.55
N SER A 152 9.41 -3.72 2.98
CA SER A 152 9.43 -2.51 2.15
C SER A 152 10.41 -2.62 0.98
N LEU A 153 11.57 -3.24 1.21
CA LEU A 153 12.56 -3.54 0.18
C LEU A 153 11.98 -4.44 -0.92
N VAL A 154 11.28 -5.52 -0.53
CA VAL A 154 10.66 -6.45 -1.47
C VAL A 154 9.58 -5.77 -2.30
N VAL A 155 8.75 -4.94 -1.67
CA VAL A 155 7.72 -4.14 -2.38
C VAL A 155 8.39 -3.25 -3.45
N ALA A 156 9.44 -2.52 -3.08
CA ALA A 156 10.15 -1.63 -4.00
C ALA A 156 10.82 -2.42 -5.15
N ALA A 157 11.55 -3.49 -4.83
CA ALA A 157 12.21 -4.33 -5.82
C ALA A 157 11.21 -4.97 -6.81
N SER A 158 10.08 -5.47 -6.30
CA SER A 158 9.02 -6.06 -7.14
C SER A 158 8.36 -5.03 -8.05
N SER A 159 8.15 -3.80 -7.55
CA SER A 159 7.58 -2.71 -8.38
C SER A 159 8.50 -2.30 -9.53
N VAL A 160 9.83 -2.32 -9.31
CA VAL A 160 10.84 -2.04 -10.37
C VAL A 160 10.95 -3.18 -11.35
N ALA A 161 10.96 -4.42 -10.84
CA ALA A 161 11.14 -5.61 -11.67
C ALA A 161 9.91 -5.87 -12.56
N GLY A 162 8.71 -5.42 -12.16
CA GLY A 162 7.46 -5.72 -12.85
C GLY A 162 7.47 -5.40 -14.35
N PRO A 163 7.75 -4.17 -14.78
CA PRO A 163 7.80 -3.82 -16.20
C PRO A 163 8.86 -4.62 -16.98
N SER A 164 10.03 -4.87 -16.39
CA SER A 164 11.10 -5.65 -17.03
C SER A 164 10.69 -7.12 -17.21
N VAL A 165 10.06 -7.71 -16.20
CA VAL A 165 9.51 -9.09 -16.25
C VAL A 165 8.39 -9.17 -17.30
N ALA A 166 7.49 -8.17 -17.33
CA ALA A 166 6.44 -8.11 -18.35
C ALA A 166 7.01 -8.04 -19.75
N ALA A 167 7.98 -7.13 -20.00
CA ALA A 167 8.63 -7.00 -21.29
C ALA A 167 9.33 -8.29 -21.71
N ALA A 168 10.05 -8.96 -20.81
CA ALA A 168 10.74 -10.21 -21.07
C ALA A 168 9.76 -11.32 -21.46
N ILE A 169 8.62 -11.45 -20.76
CA ILE A 169 7.60 -12.47 -21.08
C ILE A 169 6.93 -12.15 -22.42
N LEU A 170 6.53 -10.89 -22.64
CA LEU A 170 5.83 -10.46 -23.86
C LEU A 170 6.71 -10.52 -25.11
N SER A 171 8.04 -10.49 -24.96
CA SER A 171 8.98 -10.63 -26.09
C SER A 171 9.07 -12.05 -26.64
N VAL A 172 8.72 -13.07 -25.84
CA VAL A 172 8.84 -14.50 -26.19
C VAL A 172 7.52 -15.25 -26.14
N SER A 173 6.45 -14.64 -25.61
CA SER A 173 5.16 -15.28 -25.38
C SER A 173 4.01 -14.28 -25.40
N SER A 174 2.78 -14.77 -25.21
CA SER A 174 1.54 -13.98 -25.17
C SER A 174 1.20 -13.52 -23.72
N TRP A 175 0.30 -12.53 -23.60
CA TRP A 175 -0.10 -11.94 -22.31
C TRP A 175 -0.63 -12.94 -21.26
N PRO A 176 -1.30 -14.09 -21.58
CA PRO A 176 -1.71 -15.04 -20.56
C PRO A 176 -0.56 -15.59 -19.72
N MET A 177 0.66 -15.66 -20.28
CA MET A 177 1.85 -16.12 -19.56
C MET A 177 2.28 -15.18 -18.44
N LEU A 178 1.83 -13.93 -18.45
CA LEU A 178 2.02 -13.01 -17.32
C LEU A 178 1.33 -13.49 -16.04
N PHE A 179 0.20 -14.18 -16.18
CA PHE A 179 -0.50 -14.81 -15.06
C PHE A 179 0.08 -16.18 -14.69
N ALA A 180 0.68 -16.87 -15.66
CA ALA A 180 1.28 -18.19 -15.44
C ALA A 180 2.42 -18.16 -14.40
N ILE A 181 3.20 -17.05 -14.32
CA ILE A 181 4.28 -16.89 -13.34
C ILE A 181 3.77 -16.93 -11.90
N ASN A 182 2.52 -16.52 -11.65
CA ASN A 182 1.92 -16.53 -10.34
C ASN A 182 1.64 -17.97 -9.83
N LEU A 183 1.46 -18.94 -10.71
CA LEU A 183 1.11 -20.32 -10.35
C LEU A 183 2.25 -21.03 -9.60
N PRO A 184 3.48 -21.16 -10.15
CA PRO A 184 4.57 -21.82 -9.44
C PRO A 184 4.94 -21.08 -8.15
N LEU A 185 4.98 -19.74 -8.18
CA LEU A 185 5.28 -18.94 -7.01
C LEU A 185 4.20 -19.07 -5.92
N GLY A 186 2.93 -19.08 -6.32
CA GLY A 186 1.80 -19.31 -5.43
C GLY A 186 1.81 -20.71 -4.79
N LEU A 187 2.06 -21.76 -5.58
CA LEU A 187 2.16 -23.12 -5.09
C LEU A 187 3.31 -23.32 -4.10
N VAL A 188 4.50 -22.78 -4.41
CA VAL A 188 5.65 -22.80 -3.51
C VAL A 188 5.32 -22.04 -2.21
N THR A 189 4.72 -20.87 -2.31
CA THR A 189 4.31 -20.07 -1.14
C THR A 189 3.28 -20.81 -0.28
N LEU A 190 2.30 -21.51 -0.88
CA LEU A 190 1.32 -22.32 -0.18
C LEU A 190 1.96 -23.50 0.52
N TRP A 191 2.86 -24.22 -0.16
CA TRP A 191 3.54 -25.37 0.40
C TRP A 191 4.45 -25.00 1.57
N LEU A 192 5.30 -23.98 1.40
CA LEU A 192 6.15 -23.46 2.47
C LEU A 192 5.32 -22.87 3.61
N GLY A 193 4.29 -22.09 3.28
CA GLY A 193 3.44 -21.40 4.27
C GLY A 193 2.66 -22.35 5.17
N ARG A 194 2.23 -23.51 4.64
CA ARG A 194 1.62 -24.56 5.46
C ARG A 194 2.55 -25.13 6.52
N ARG A 195 3.85 -24.98 6.40
CA ARG A 195 4.85 -25.52 7.33
C ARG A 195 5.51 -24.44 8.19
N ALA A 196 5.73 -23.26 7.63
CA ALA A 196 6.57 -22.23 8.22
C ALA A 196 5.82 -21.07 8.92
N LEU A 197 4.59 -20.76 8.51
CA LEU A 197 3.87 -19.63 9.12
C LEU A 197 3.38 -19.98 10.53
N PRO A 198 3.55 -19.04 11.51
CA PRO A 198 3.11 -19.25 12.88
C PRO A 198 1.58 -19.22 13.00
N PHE A 199 1.05 -19.90 14.02
CA PHE A 199 -0.36 -19.79 14.41
C PHE A 199 -0.56 -18.57 15.30
N ASN A 200 -1.76 -17.99 15.26
CA ASN A 200 -2.12 -16.93 16.19
C ASN A 200 -2.01 -17.46 17.63
N PRO A 201 -1.53 -16.63 18.57
CA PRO A 201 -1.68 -16.95 19.99
C PRO A 201 -3.16 -17.24 20.30
N ALA A 202 -3.42 -18.24 21.13
CA ALA A 202 -4.79 -18.55 21.56
C ALA A 202 -5.43 -17.29 22.17
N PRO A 203 -6.70 -16.97 21.85
CA PRO A 203 -7.40 -15.88 22.51
C PRO A 203 -7.39 -16.15 24.03
N PRO A 204 -7.18 -15.12 24.89
CA PRO A 204 -7.28 -15.30 26.33
C PRO A 204 -8.68 -15.82 26.66
N ALA A 205 -8.77 -16.83 27.54
CA ALA A 205 -10.00 -17.55 27.90
C ALA A 205 -11.11 -16.66 28.48
N HIS A 206 -10.82 -15.43 28.84
CA HIS A 206 -11.76 -14.48 29.43
C HIS A 206 -11.78 -13.17 28.62
N GLY A 207 -12.93 -12.87 28.00
CA GLY A 207 -13.28 -11.51 27.54
C GLY A 207 -13.44 -11.25 26.03
N ALA A 208 -13.16 -12.19 25.15
CA ALA A 208 -13.63 -12.06 23.78
C ALA A 208 -15.11 -12.43 23.72
N LYS A 209 -16.00 -11.47 23.50
CA LYS A 209 -17.39 -11.78 23.12
C LYS A 209 -17.33 -12.63 21.85
N ALA A 210 -17.34 -13.96 22.04
CA ALA A 210 -17.53 -14.92 20.97
C ALA A 210 -18.91 -14.60 20.37
N GLY A 211 -18.96 -13.94 19.20
CA GLY A 211 -20.24 -13.68 18.56
C GLY A 211 -20.41 -12.33 17.86
N ALA A 212 -19.46 -11.42 17.90
CA ALA A 212 -19.57 -10.19 17.10
C ALA A 212 -19.61 -10.58 15.61
N ARG A 213 -20.82 -10.64 15.04
CA ARG A 213 -21.05 -10.95 13.62
C ARG A 213 -20.46 -9.82 12.78
N PHE A 214 -19.77 -10.15 11.69
CA PHE A 214 -19.47 -9.15 10.65
C PHE A 214 -20.79 -8.56 10.16
N SER A 215 -20.90 -7.25 10.22
CA SER A 215 -21.98 -6.57 9.53
C SER A 215 -21.71 -6.63 8.03
N VAL A 216 -22.47 -7.44 7.32
CA VAL A 216 -22.40 -7.51 5.84
C VAL A 216 -22.61 -6.12 5.22
N ILE A 217 -23.47 -5.30 5.86
CA ILE A 217 -23.72 -3.92 5.45
C ILE A 217 -22.44 -3.09 5.55
N ASP A 218 -21.64 -3.25 6.61
CA ASP A 218 -20.40 -2.50 6.77
C ASP A 218 -19.34 -2.92 5.76
N VAL A 219 -19.27 -4.21 5.43
CA VAL A 219 -18.42 -4.70 4.34
C VAL A 219 -18.88 -4.13 3.00
N ALA A 220 -20.19 -4.17 2.72
CA ALA A 220 -20.76 -3.63 1.48
C ALA A 220 -20.51 -2.12 1.34
N LEU A 221 -20.71 -1.35 2.44
CA LEU A 221 -20.43 0.09 2.44
C LEU A 221 -18.94 0.39 2.22
N ASN A 222 -18.04 -0.40 2.81
CA ASN A 222 -16.59 -0.25 2.61
C ASN A 222 -16.21 -0.50 1.14
N VAL A 223 -16.70 -1.60 0.55
CA VAL A 223 -16.47 -1.92 -0.87
C VAL A 223 -17.06 -0.84 -1.78
N LEU A 224 -18.31 -0.43 -1.53
CA LEU A 224 -19.01 0.57 -2.35
C LEU A 224 -18.32 1.94 -2.28
N MET A 225 -17.87 2.37 -1.09
CA MET A 225 -17.11 3.60 -0.91
C MET A 225 -15.86 3.61 -1.80
N PHE A 226 -15.02 2.58 -1.69
CA PHE A 226 -13.79 2.51 -2.50
C PHE A 226 -14.09 2.36 -3.99
N ALA A 227 -15.11 1.58 -4.38
CA ALA A 227 -15.50 1.43 -5.76
C ALA A 227 -15.92 2.78 -6.37
N LEU A 228 -16.81 3.52 -5.71
CA LEU A 228 -17.29 4.81 -6.21
C LEU A 228 -16.18 5.88 -6.24
N VAL A 229 -15.31 5.94 -5.22
CA VAL A 229 -14.17 6.86 -5.20
C VAL A 229 -13.20 6.54 -6.32
N PHE A 230 -12.91 5.24 -6.53
CA PHE A 230 -11.97 4.81 -7.56
C PHE A 230 -12.53 5.06 -8.97
N ILE A 231 -13.78 4.65 -9.23
CA ILE A 231 -14.44 4.84 -10.51
C ILE A 231 -14.59 6.33 -10.83
N GLY A 232 -15.04 7.13 -9.87
CA GLY A 232 -15.18 8.57 -10.05
C GLY A 232 -13.85 9.25 -10.34
N GLY A 233 -12.78 8.86 -9.65
CA GLY A 233 -11.42 9.37 -9.88
C GLY A 233 -10.85 8.98 -11.25
N ASP A 234 -11.00 7.71 -11.64
CA ASP A 234 -10.54 7.19 -12.92
C ASP A 234 -11.24 7.88 -14.10
N GLN A 235 -12.58 8.00 -14.02
CA GLN A 235 -13.38 8.67 -15.07
C GLN A 235 -13.08 10.17 -15.16
N LEU A 236 -12.71 10.84 -14.08
CA LEU A 236 -12.23 12.23 -14.12
C LEU A 236 -10.95 12.36 -14.95
N GLY A 237 -10.02 11.40 -14.81
CA GLY A 237 -8.79 11.37 -15.59
C GLY A 237 -9.05 11.16 -17.11
N VAL A 238 -9.99 10.29 -17.46
CA VAL A 238 -10.31 9.95 -18.86
C VAL A 238 -11.05 11.09 -19.58
N HIS A 239 -11.92 11.82 -18.90
CA HIS A 239 -12.82 12.82 -19.52
C HIS A 239 -12.37 14.27 -19.27
N GLY A 240 -11.29 14.50 -18.50
CA GLY A 240 -10.83 15.82 -18.07
C GLY A 240 -10.20 16.71 -19.16
N GLY A 241 -10.08 16.23 -20.40
CA GLY A 241 -9.47 17.03 -21.49
C GLY A 241 -10.42 17.99 -22.22
N ALA A 242 -11.70 18.05 -21.88
CA ALA A 242 -12.73 18.74 -22.68
C ALA A 242 -13.25 20.07 -22.08
N GLY A 243 -12.44 20.78 -21.30
CA GLY A 243 -12.76 22.18 -20.90
C GLY A 243 -13.69 22.33 -19.70
N GLY A 244 -13.74 21.36 -18.77
CA GLY A 244 -14.50 21.46 -17.54
C GLY A 244 -14.56 20.14 -16.76
N LEU A 245 -14.89 20.22 -15.46
CA LEU A 245 -15.14 19.04 -14.64
C LEU A 245 -16.39 18.28 -15.15
N PRO A 246 -16.24 17.05 -15.66
CA PRO A 246 -17.40 16.29 -16.14
C PRO A 246 -18.32 15.94 -14.96
N LEU A 247 -19.60 16.33 -15.05
CA LEU A 247 -20.54 16.27 -13.92
C LEU A 247 -20.78 14.85 -13.42
N GLY A 248 -20.87 13.86 -14.32
CA GLY A 248 -21.11 12.46 -13.97
C GLY A 248 -20.01 11.88 -13.06
N PRO A 249 -18.73 11.89 -13.47
CA PRO A 249 -17.61 11.48 -12.66
C PRO A 249 -17.49 12.22 -11.33
N ALA A 250 -17.71 13.54 -11.32
CA ALA A 250 -17.70 14.34 -10.09
C ALA A 250 -18.81 13.89 -9.12
N LEU A 251 -20.02 13.64 -9.59
CA LEU A 251 -21.12 13.12 -8.78
C LEU A 251 -20.81 11.70 -8.26
N THR A 252 -20.19 10.84 -9.05
CA THR A 252 -19.78 9.50 -8.63
C THR A 252 -18.75 9.59 -7.49
N LEU A 253 -17.76 10.46 -7.60
CA LEU A 253 -16.79 10.71 -6.55
C LEU A 253 -17.45 11.23 -5.27
N LEU A 254 -18.34 12.23 -5.39
CA LEU A 254 -19.08 12.79 -4.25
C LEU A 254 -19.98 11.72 -3.59
N ALA A 255 -20.64 10.87 -4.37
CA ALA A 255 -21.40 9.74 -3.83
C ALA A 255 -20.51 8.77 -3.04
N GLY A 256 -19.32 8.46 -3.54
CA GLY A 256 -18.34 7.65 -2.84
C GLY A 256 -17.90 8.26 -1.51
N LEU A 257 -17.64 9.57 -1.47
CA LEU A 257 -17.32 10.30 -0.25
C LEU A 257 -18.49 10.31 0.73
N ALA A 258 -19.73 10.49 0.25
CA ALA A 258 -20.93 10.43 1.08
C ALA A 258 -21.15 9.04 1.70
N VAL A 259 -20.96 7.96 0.93
CA VAL A 259 -20.97 6.58 1.43
C VAL A 259 -19.87 6.39 2.49
N GLY A 260 -18.68 6.96 2.28
CA GLY A 260 -17.59 6.95 3.25
C GLY A 260 -17.96 7.62 4.58
N VAL A 261 -18.62 8.77 4.52
CA VAL A 261 -19.11 9.46 5.74
C VAL A 261 -20.14 8.59 6.47
N VAL A 262 -21.08 7.97 5.73
CA VAL A 262 -22.07 7.04 6.34
C VAL A 262 -21.37 5.85 6.97
N PHE A 263 -20.40 5.24 6.28
CA PHE A 263 -19.60 4.11 6.77
C PHE A 263 -18.88 4.49 8.08
N VAL A 264 -18.10 5.57 8.09
CA VAL A 264 -17.36 6.00 9.27
C VAL A 264 -18.30 6.33 10.45
N ARG A 265 -19.41 7.02 10.20
CA ARG A 265 -20.43 7.29 11.25
C ARG A 265 -21.00 6.00 11.85
N ARG A 266 -21.24 4.98 11.02
CA ARG A 266 -21.69 3.65 11.50
C ARG A 266 -20.61 2.99 12.36
N GLN A 267 -19.34 3.02 11.96
CA GLN A 267 -18.23 2.44 12.72
C GLN A 267 -18.05 3.14 14.08
N VAL A 268 -18.13 4.47 14.11
CA VAL A 268 -18.08 5.24 15.38
C VAL A 268 -19.25 4.89 16.30
N ARG A 269 -20.46 4.67 15.75
CA ARG A 269 -21.62 4.25 16.55
C ARG A 269 -21.46 2.82 17.08
N ALA A 270 -20.94 1.89 16.26
CA ALA A 270 -20.65 0.52 16.66
C ALA A 270 -19.64 0.48 17.81
N ASP A 271 -18.54 1.25 17.69
CA ASP A 271 -17.54 1.36 18.75
C ASP A 271 -18.12 1.90 20.06
N ARG A 272 -18.98 2.94 20.01
CA ARG A 272 -19.69 3.47 21.21
C ARG A 272 -20.64 2.46 21.86
N ARG A 273 -21.14 1.49 21.10
CA ARG A 273 -21.98 0.37 21.61
C ARG A 273 -21.16 -0.80 22.17
N GLY A 274 -19.82 -0.70 22.15
CA GLY A 274 -18.92 -1.78 22.56
C GLY A 274 -18.90 -2.96 21.59
N GLU A 275 -19.36 -2.77 20.35
CA GLU A 275 -19.20 -3.72 19.25
C GLU A 275 -17.79 -3.57 18.67
N THR A 276 -17.26 -4.62 18.03
CA THR A 276 -15.97 -4.53 17.31
C THR A 276 -16.21 -3.95 15.90
N PRO A 277 -15.87 -2.68 15.65
CA PRO A 277 -16.06 -2.07 14.34
C PRO A 277 -15.14 -2.73 13.31
N LEU A 278 -15.58 -2.76 12.04
CA LEU A 278 -14.79 -3.22 10.91
C LEU A 278 -13.61 -2.27 10.66
N PHE A 279 -13.87 -0.98 10.68
CA PHE A 279 -12.86 0.07 10.64
C PHE A 279 -12.41 0.38 12.07
N PRO A 280 -11.16 0.14 12.44
CA PRO A 280 -10.69 0.15 13.82
C PRO A 280 -10.57 1.59 14.38
N VAL A 281 -11.72 2.20 14.68
CA VAL A 281 -11.82 3.55 15.25
C VAL A 281 -11.11 3.64 16.61
N ASP A 282 -11.10 2.53 17.36
CA ASP A 282 -10.37 2.38 18.62
C ASP A 282 -8.87 2.68 18.46
N LEU A 283 -8.25 2.21 17.39
CA LEU A 283 -6.83 2.48 17.12
C LEU A 283 -6.59 3.95 16.72
N LEU A 284 -7.54 4.59 16.04
CA LEU A 284 -7.42 6.01 15.67
C LEU A 284 -7.51 6.95 16.87
N ARG A 285 -8.00 6.49 18.02
CA ARG A 285 -7.96 7.26 19.28
C ARG A 285 -6.56 7.33 19.89
N ILE A 286 -5.64 6.48 19.44
CA ILE A 286 -4.24 6.53 19.82
C ILE A 286 -3.55 7.61 18.98
N PRO A 287 -3.11 8.76 19.58
CA PRO A 287 -2.59 9.87 18.78
C PRO A 287 -1.41 9.51 17.89
N VAL A 288 -0.50 8.68 18.38
CA VAL A 288 0.65 8.20 17.60
C VAL A 288 0.21 7.37 16.40
N PHE A 289 -0.83 6.54 16.56
CA PHE A 289 -1.37 5.74 15.46
C PHE A 289 -2.06 6.62 14.42
N SER A 290 -2.95 7.52 14.84
CA SER A 290 -3.70 8.40 13.91
C SER A 290 -2.78 9.34 13.13
N LEU A 291 -1.77 9.93 13.78
CA LEU A 291 -0.76 10.75 13.12
C LEU A 291 0.06 9.93 12.11
N SER A 292 0.39 8.66 12.44
CA SER A 292 1.11 7.77 11.54
C SER A 292 0.26 7.38 10.31
N MET A 293 -1.05 7.22 10.50
CA MET A 293 -2.00 6.97 9.40
C MET A 293 -2.11 8.19 8.48
N GLY A 294 -2.27 9.40 9.04
CA GLY A 294 -2.28 10.65 8.29
C GLY A 294 -0.98 10.86 7.50
N ALA A 295 0.17 10.62 8.15
CA ALA A 295 1.47 10.66 7.50
C ALA A 295 1.58 9.66 6.34
N SER A 296 1.07 8.42 6.51
CA SER A 296 1.04 7.42 5.43
C SER A 296 0.21 7.90 4.24
N ILE A 297 -1.03 8.34 4.46
CA ILE A 297 -1.92 8.80 3.39
C ILE A 297 -1.27 9.94 2.61
N ALA A 298 -0.74 10.94 3.32
CA ALA A 298 -0.09 12.10 2.69
C ALA A 298 1.19 11.72 1.93
N ALA A 299 2.04 10.85 2.48
CA ALA A 299 3.27 10.40 1.83
C ALA A 299 3.00 9.58 0.56
N PHE A 300 2.02 8.66 0.59
CA PHE A 300 1.65 7.87 -0.60
C PHE A 300 0.89 8.70 -1.63
N CYS A 301 0.15 9.72 -1.21
CA CYS A 301 -0.44 10.73 -2.11
C CYS A 301 0.67 11.51 -2.85
N ALA A 302 1.67 12.00 -2.13
CA ALA A 302 2.83 12.67 -2.71
C ALA A 302 3.57 11.80 -3.73
N GLN A 303 3.81 10.53 -3.34
CA GLN A 303 4.46 9.56 -4.22
C GLN A 303 3.66 9.35 -5.51
N MET A 304 2.34 9.12 -5.41
CA MET A 304 1.51 8.79 -6.57
C MET A 304 1.36 9.98 -7.51
N LEU A 305 1.18 11.19 -6.96
CA LEU A 305 1.20 12.42 -7.76
C LEU A 305 2.48 12.52 -8.60
N ALA A 306 3.64 12.31 -7.97
CA ALA A 306 4.93 12.40 -8.66
C ALA A 306 5.11 11.29 -9.71
N PHE A 307 4.76 10.05 -9.38
CA PHE A 307 4.90 8.91 -10.28
C PHE A 307 4.01 9.00 -11.51
N LEU A 308 2.82 9.60 -11.38
CA LEU A 308 1.92 9.79 -12.50
C LEU A 308 2.24 11.06 -13.30
N ALA A 309 2.61 12.18 -12.64
CA ALA A 309 2.90 13.44 -13.33
C ALA A 309 4.20 13.39 -14.12
N LEU A 310 5.24 12.69 -13.61
CA LEU A 310 6.57 12.70 -14.24
C LEU A 310 6.60 12.12 -15.66
N PRO A 311 5.95 11.00 -15.98
CA PRO A 311 5.88 10.50 -17.35
C PRO A 311 5.31 11.53 -18.33
N PHE A 312 4.23 12.21 -17.97
CA PHE A 312 3.63 13.25 -18.82
C PHE A 312 4.61 14.40 -19.05
N LEU A 313 5.26 14.89 -17.99
CA LEU A 313 6.28 15.94 -18.11
C LEU A 313 7.42 15.52 -19.06
N LEU A 314 7.94 14.29 -18.92
CA LEU A 314 9.06 13.81 -19.71
C LEU A 314 8.68 13.57 -21.18
N LEU A 315 7.50 13.01 -21.45
CA LEU A 315 7.03 12.67 -22.78
C LEU A 315 6.54 13.91 -23.53
N GLU A 316 5.68 14.73 -22.92
CA GLU A 316 4.98 15.81 -23.61
C GLU A 316 5.77 17.13 -23.56
N ALA A 317 6.33 17.50 -22.40
CA ALA A 317 7.05 18.76 -22.27
C ALA A 317 8.55 18.66 -22.66
N HIS A 318 9.20 17.53 -22.39
CA HIS A 318 10.62 17.34 -22.70
C HIS A 318 10.89 16.49 -23.95
N GLY A 319 9.85 15.98 -24.64
CA GLY A 319 9.96 15.19 -25.87
C GLY A 319 10.79 13.91 -25.75
N ARG A 320 10.89 13.32 -24.54
CA ARG A 320 11.65 12.10 -24.30
C ARG A 320 10.91 10.88 -24.82
N SER A 321 11.64 9.84 -25.20
CA SER A 321 11.05 8.57 -25.59
C SER A 321 10.45 7.83 -24.37
N HIS A 322 9.52 6.90 -24.58
CA HIS A 322 8.92 6.06 -23.53
C HIS A 322 9.99 5.26 -22.77
N ALA A 323 11.02 4.77 -23.49
CA ALA A 323 12.11 4.01 -22.88
C ALA A 323 12.96 4.91 -21.95
N GLU A 324 13.30 6.12 -22.39
CA GLU A 324 14.04 7.09 -21.56
C GLU A 324 13.22 7.51 -20.34
N ALA A 325 11.92 7.81 -20.49
CA ALA A 325 11.05 8.16 -19.39
C ALA A 325 10.98 7.04 -18.33
N GLY A 326 10.84 5.78 -18.77
CA GLY A 326 10.86 4.61 -17.89
C GLY A 326 12.18 4.47 -17.12
N LEU A 327 13.33 4.67 -17.78
CA LEU A 327 14.64 4.63 -17.15
C LEU A 327 14.82 5.78 -16.14
N LEU A 328 14.33 6.98 -16.45
CA LEU A 328 14.45 8.16 -15.59
C LEU A 328 13.56 8.11 -14.33
N ILE A 329 12.52 7.30 -14.31
CA ILE A 329 11.67 7.03 -13.13
C ILE A 329 12.31 6.02 -12.18
N THR A 330 13.12 5.10 -12.69
CA THR A 330 13.74 3.98 -11.96
C THR A 330 14.65 4.40 -10.77
N PRO A 331 15.35 5.55 -10.73
CA PRO A 331 16.17 5.95 -9.59
C PRO A 331 15.43 6.07 -8.26
N TRP A 332 14.16 6.42 -8.25
CA TRP A 332 13.36 6.47 -7.01
C TRP A 332 13.26 5.10 -6.32
N PRO A 333 12.67 4.06 -6.94
CA PRO A 333 12.61 2.75 -6.29
C PRO A 333 13.98 2.13 -6.04
N LEU A 334 15.01 2.40 -6.87
CA LEU A 334 16.38 1.97 -6.59
C LEU A 334 16.95 2.61 -5.33
N ALA A 335 16.70 3.90 -5.11
CA ALA A 335 17.08 4.58 -3.89
C ALA A 335 16.37 3.99 -2.65
N ILE A 336 15.08 3.59 -2.79
CA ILE A 336 14.37 2.89 -1.71
C ILE A 336 15.07 1.56 -1.40
N VAL A 337 15.42 0.77 -2.41
CA VAL A 337 16.13 -0.51 -2.24
C VAL A 337 17.47 -0.31 -1.50
N ALA A 338 18.23 0.72 -1.87
CA ALA A 338 19.54 1.01 -1.26
C ALA A 338 19.41 1.52 0.19
N VAL A 339 18.40 2.34 0.49
CA VAL A 339 18.28 3.05 1.78
C VAL A 339 17.42 2.29 2.80
N ALA A 340 16.47 1.45 2.38
CA ALA A 340 15.59 0.72 3.29
C ALA A 340 16.33 -0.13 4.35
N PRO A 341 17.44 -0.84 4.03
CA PRO A 341 18.21 -1.56 5.06
C PRO A 341 18.82 -0.62 6.09
N LEU A 342 19.29 0.56 5.69
CA LEU A 342 19.82 1.59 6.59
C LEU A 342 18.72 2.13 7.50
N ALA A 343 17.57 2.49 6.94
CA ALA A 343 16.41 2.93 7.70
C ALA A 343 16.01 1.89 8.75
N GLY A 344 15.98 0.60 8.36
CA GLY A 344 15.68 -0.51 9.27
C GLY A 344 16.68 -0.67 10.43
N ARG A 345 17.97 -0.34 10.23
CA ARG A 345 19.00 -0.36 11.30
C ARG A 345 18.91 0.84 12.24
N LEU A 346 18.37 1.95 11.77
CA LEU A 346 18.19 3.17 12.56
C LEU A 346 16.95 3.11 13.47
N ILE A 347 15.96 2.26 13.16
CA ILE A 347 14.79 2.01 14.01
C ILE A 347 15.25 1.52 15.37
N GLY A 348 14.76 2.17 16.43
CA GLY A 348 15.14 1.91 17.82
C GLY A 348 16.43 2.60 18.29
N ARG A 349 17.23 3.19 17.38
CA ARG A 349 18.39 4.05 17.72
C ARG A 349 18.04 5.54 17.60
N VAL A 350 17.22 5.87 16.63
CA VAL A 350 16.70 7.22 16.40
C VAL A 350 15.18 7.16 16.57
N PRO A 351 14.52 8.16 17.19
CA PRO A 351 13.06 8.19 17.28
C PRO A 351 12.42 8.12 15.90
N ASP A 352 11.48 7.19 15.71
CA ASP A 352 10.80 6.95 14.42
C ASP A 352 10.17 8.23 13.84
N GLY A 353 9.64 9.10 14.73
CA GLY A 353 9.05 10.38 14.34
C GLY A 353 10.07 11.37 13.75
N LEU A 354 11.29 11.40 14.28
CA LEU A 354 12.37 12.24 13.77
C LEU A 354 12.89 11.72 12.45
N LEU A 355 13.17 10.41 12.38
CA LEU A 355 13.67 9.77 11.16
C LEU A 355 12.69 9.93 10.01
N GLY A 356 11.39 9.72 10.28
CA GLY A 356 10.33 9.93 9.31
C GLY A 356 10.16 11.41 8.91
N GLY A 357 10.32 12.34 9.86
CA GLY A 357 10.29 13.78 9.59
C GLY A 357 11.42 14.23 8.66
N ILE A 358 12.65 13.78 8.93
CA ILE A 358 13.82 14.04 8.06
C ILE A 358 13.57 13.44 6.66
N GLY A 359 13.09 12.18 6.60
CA GLY A 359 12.75 11.55 5.32
C GLY A 359 11.75 12.35 4.51
N MET A 360 10.68 12.85 5.14
CA MET A 360 9.67 13.66 4.44
C MET A 360 10.17 15.04 4.03
N ALA A 361 11.06 15.66 4.80
CA ALA A 361 11.73 16.90 4.40
C ALA A 361 12.60 16.69 3.15
N VAL A 362 13.37 15.61 3.10
CA VAL A 362 14.18 15.24 1.93
C VAL A 362 13.28 14.95 0.72
N LEU A 363 12.16 14.24 0.90
CA LEU A 363 11.17 14.01 -0.17
C LEU A 363 10.58 15.33 -0.68
N ALA A 364 10.16 16.21 0.23
CA ALA A 364 9.58 17.51 -0.14
C ALA A 364 10.58 18.37 -0.94
N LEU A 365 11.85 18.38 -0.56
CA LEU A 365 12.92 19.07 -1.30
C LEU A 365 13.13 18.46 -2.69
N GLY A 366 13.13 17.12 -2.81
CA GLY A 366 13.22 16.43 -4.09
C GLY A 366 12.06 16.76 -5.03
N LEU A 367 10.83 16.77 -4.49
CA LEU A 367 9.61 17.11 -5.23
C LEU A 367 9.57 18.59 -5.63
N ALA A 368 9.97 19.50 -4.74
CA ALA A 368 10.12 20.93 -5.06
C ALA A 368 11.20 21.16 -6.14
N ALA A 369 12.31 20.41 -6.09
CA ALA A 369 13.32 20.43 -7.11
C ALA A 369 12.81 19.90 -8.46
N LEU A 370 11.91 18.88 -8.48
CA LEU A 370 11.23 18.43 -9.70
C LEU A 370 10.27 19.50 -10.23
N ALA A 371 9.51 20.17 -9.36
CA ALA A 371 8.62 21.27 -9.73
C ALA A 371 9.37 22.45 -10.37
N GLY A 372 10.58 22.76 -9.87
CA GLY A 372 11.46 23.81 -10.42
C GLY A 372 12.45 23.31 -11.50
N MET A 373 12.16 22.16 -12.16
CA MET A 373 13.08 21.60 -13.15
C MET A 373 13.08 22.43 -14.44
N PRO A 374 14.26 22.86 -14.93
CA PRO A 374 14.37 23.54 -16.21
C PRO A 374 13.90 22.65 -17.37
N GLN A 375 13.35 23.27 -18.42
CA GLN A 375 12.87 22.54 -19.61
C GLN A 375 13.99 21.85 -20.39
N ASP A 376 15.22 22.34 -20.29
CA ASP A 376 16.44 21.78 -20.92
C ASP A 376 17.19 20.79 -20.01
N ALA A 377 16.57 20.38 -18.88
CA ALA A 377 17.21 19.47 -17.94
C ALA A 377 17.63 18.16 -18.61
N GLY A 378 18.94 17.87 -18.57
CA GLY A 378 19.48 16.60 -19.02
C GLY A 378 19.06 15.43 -18.13
N ALA A 379 19.33 14.20 -18.58
CA ALA A 379 18.97 12.98 -17.85
C ALA A 379 19.47 12.99 -16.39
N PHE A 380 20.70 13.45 -16.14
CA PHE A 380 21.26 13.58 -14.79
C PHE A 380 20.41 14.49 -13.90
N GLY A 381 19.85 15.57 -14.49
CA GLY A 381 18.96 16.49 -13.77
C GLY A 381 17.73 15.81 -13.19
N VAL A 382 17.14 14.84 -13.91
CA VAL A 382 15.99 14.04 -13.44
C VAL A 382 16.44 12.99 -12.43
N VAL A 383 17.52 12.25 -12.73
CA VAL A 383 18.03 11.12 -11.94
C VAL A 383 18.29 11.49 -10.48
N TRP A 384 19.04 12.57 -10.21
CA TRP A 384 19.37 12.93 -8.83
C TRP A 384 18.15 13.41 -8.04
N ARG A 385 17.20 14.10 -8.69
CA ARG A 385 15.94 14.53 -8.05
C ARG A 385 15.08 13.33 -7.66
N MET A 386 14.95 12.37 -8.57
CA MET A 386 14.23 11.12 -8.32
C MET A 386 14.91 10.28 -7.25
N ALA A 387 16.24 10.18 -7.26
CA ALA A 387 16.99 9.48 -6.21
C ALA A 387 16.79 10.15 -4.84
N LEU A 388 16.82 11.48 -4.77
CA LEU A 388 16.56 12.24 -3.55
C LEU A 388 15.14 11.96 -3.01
N CYS A 389 14.13 11.94 -3.87
CA CYS A 389 12.77 11.54 -3.50
C CYS A 389 12.73 10.12 -2.92
N GLY A 390 13.42 9.18 -3.56
CA GLY A 390 13.48 7.78 -3.11
C GLY A 390 14.17 7.62 -1.75
N VAL A 391 15.27 8.32 -1.52
CA VAL A 391 15.98 8.38 -0.21
C VAL A 391 15.02 8.88 0.88
N GLY A 392 14.36 10.01 0.63
CA GLY A 392 13.41 10.60 1.56
C GLY A 392 12.26 9.65 1.91
N PHE A 393 11.67 9.04 0.89
CA PHE A 393 10.56 8.09 1.08
C PHE A 393 10.99 6.83 1.86
N ALA A 394 12.18 6.29 1.60
CA ALA A 394 12.70 5.11 2.30
C ALA A 394 12.95 5.37 3.80
N LEU A 395 13.51 6.55 4.13
CA LEU A 395 13.74 6.98 5.51
C LEU A 395 12.44 7.20 6.29
N PHE A 396 11.33 7.46 5.59
CA PHE A 396 10.00 7.59 6.20
C PHE A 396 9.27 6.26 6.33
N GLN A 397 9.18 5.49 5.25
CA GLN A 397 8.26 4.36 5.13
C GLN A 397 8.48 3.29 6.20
N SER A 398 9.73 2.86 6.40
CA SER A 398 10.05 1.78 7.34
C SER A 398 9.80 2.16 8.81
N PRO A 399 10.26 3.32 9.33
CA PRO A 399 9.95 3.77 10.68
C PRO A 399 8.44 4.03 10.89
N ASN A 400 7.75 4.57 9.90
CA ASN A 400 6.32 4.81 10.01
C ASN A 400 5.51 3.50 10.09
N ASN A 401 5.86 2.51 9.28
CA ASN A 401 5.27 1.18 9.35
C ASN A 401 5.54 0.52 10.71
N HIS A 402 6.78 0.65 11.23
CA HIS A 402 7.14 0.18 12.57
C HIS A 402 6.27 0.83 13.64
N THR A 403 6.11 2.16 13.62
CA THR A 403 5.27 2.89 14.57
C THR A 403 3.81 2.43 14.52
N ILE A 404 3.20 2.29 13.32
CA ILE A 404 1.81 1.83 13.16
C ILE A 404 1.65 0.45 13.79
N VAL A 405 2.54 -0.49 13.47
CA VAL A 405 2.43 -1.87 13.93
C VAL A 405 2.69 -2.00 15.43
N THR A 406 3.61 -1.22 16.01
CA THR A 406 3.98 -1.31 17.42
C THR A 406 3.06 -0.53 18.36
N SER A 407 2.43 0.55 17.90
CA SER A 407 1.48 1.33 18.70
C SER A 407 0.15 0.63 18.92
N ALA A 408 -0.20 -0.34 18.09
CA ALA A 408 -1.40 -1.15 18.28
C ALA A 408 -1.17 -2.29 19.29
N PRO A 409 -2.19 -2.65 20.11
CA PRO A 409 -2.13 -3.84 20.96
C PRO A 409 -1.87 -5.11 20.13
N LEU A 410 -1.21 -6.12 20.72
CA LEU A 410 -0.88 -7.37 20.00
C LEU A 410 -2.12 -8.06 19.42
N ARG A 411 -3.22 -8.07 20.17
CA ARG A 411 -4.51 -8.64 19.75
C ARG A 411 -5.15 -7.92 18.55
N ARG A 412 -4.73 -6.66 18.25
CA ARG A 412 -5.22 -5.82 17.16
C ARG A 412 -4.19 -5.67 16.02
N SER A 413 -3.21 -6.58 15.95
CA SER A 413 -2.15 -6.54 14.93
C SER A 413 -2.70 -6.71 13.50
N GLY A 414 -3.77 -7.48 13.32
CA GLY A 414 -4.45 -7.61 12.04
C GLY A 414 -5.08 -6.29 11.60
N ALA A 415 -5.85 -5.65 12.50
CA ALA A 415 -6.43 -4.34 12.25
C ALA A 415 -5.36 -3.29 11.90
N ALA A 416 -4.24 -3.25 12.64
CA ALA A 416 -3.12 -2.35 12.36
C ALA A 416 -2.49 -2.61 10.97
N GLY A 417 -2.30 -3.89 10.60
CA GLY A 417 -1.79 -4.28 9.28
C GLY A 417 -2.75 -3.94 8.14
N GLY A 418 -4.03 -4.19 8.34
CA GLY A 418 -5.10 -3.81 7.41
C GLY A 418 -5.15 -2.30 7.20
N MET A 419 -5.11 -1.52 8.29
CA MET A 419 -5.07 -0.05 8.25
C MET A 419 -3.82 0.48 7.54
N LEU A 420 -2.65 -0.12 7.77
CA LEU A 420 -1.41 0.23 7.08
C LEU A 420 -1.56 0.10 5.55
N SER A 421 -2.10 -1.03 5.09
CA SER A 421 -2.33 -1.28 3.67
C SER A 421 -3.42 -0.36 3.10
N THR A 422 -4.50 -0.13 3.86
CA THR A 422 -5.57 0.79 3.49
C THR A 422 -5.06 2.22 3.35
N ALA A 423 -4.25 2.73 4.31
CA ALA A 423 -3.68 4.07 4.23
C ALA A 423 -2.80 4.26 2.99
N ARG A 424 -1.97 3.25 2.67
CA ARG A 424 -1.15 3.27 1.46
C ARG A 424 -2.00 3.42 0.21
N LEU A 425 -2.97 2.54 0.03
CA LEU A 425 -3.79 2.53 -1.18
C LEU A 425 -4.73 3.75 -1.24
N THR A 426 -5.26 4.20 -0.10
CA THR A 426 -6.04 5.46 -0.02
C THR A 426 -5.19 6.66 -0.45
N GLY A 427 -3.95 6.76 0.04
CA GLY A 427 -3.03 7.82 -0.38
C GLY A 427 -2.74 7.76 -1.88
N GLN A 428 -2.46 6.58 -2.42
CA GLN A 428 -2.23 6.40 -3.86
C GLN A 428 -3.47 6.79 -4.70
N THR A 429 -4.66 6.36 -4.29
CA THR A 429 -5.92 6.74 -4.97
C THR A 429 -6.14 8.25 -4.89
N LEU A 430 -5.92 8.87 -3.72
CA LEU A 430 -6.05 10.31 -3.56
C LEU A 430 -5.10 11.08 -4.49
N GLY A 431 -3.83 10.64 -4.59
CA GLY A 431 -2.85 11.23 -5.50
C GLY A 431 -3.28 11.13 -6.97
N ALA A 432 -3.79 9.97 -7.39
CA ALA A 432 -4.29 9.77 -8.75
C ALA A 432 -5.50 10.67 -9.05
N VAL A 433 -6.47 10.75 -8.13
CA VAL A 433 -7.67 11.61 -8.27
C VAL A 433 -7.26 13.08 -8.33
N LEU A 434 -6.34 13.53 -7.47
CA LEU A 434 -5.87 14.92 -7.47
C LEU A 434 -5.19 15.27 -8.80
N LEU A 435 -4.35 14.38 -9.36
CA LEU A 435 -3.75 14.61 -10.67
C LEU A 435 -4.82 14.69 -11.77
N ALA A 436 -5.80 13.79 -11.75
CA ALA A 436 -6.91 13.81 -12.69
C ALA A 436 -7.68 15.14 -12.64
N VAL A 437 -7.94 15.67 -11.44
CA VAL A 437 -8.58 16.98 -11.26
C VAL A 437 -7.68 18.12 -11.78
N ILE A 438 -6.37 18.07 -11.53
CA ILE A 438 -5.42 19.07 -12.05
C ILE A 438 -5.46 19.08 -13.58
N PHE A 439 -5.38 17.92 -14.23
CA PHE A 439 -5.44 17.80 -15.69
C PHE A 439 -6.81 18.23 -16.26
N ALA A 440 -7.89 17.94 -15.55
CA ALA A 440 -9.22 18.38 -15.94
C ALA A 440 -9.38 19.91 -15.97
N ILE A 441 -8.71 20.62 -15.03
CA ILE A 441 -8.80 22.08 -14.88
C ILE A 441 -7.79 22.80 -15.79
N GLN A 442 -6.57 22.28 -15.92
CA GLN A 442 -5.46 22.98 -16.59
C GLN A 442 -5.10 22.43 -17.96
N GLY A 443 -5.65 21.26 -18.35
CA GLY A 443 -5.24 20.53 -19.54
C GLY A 443 -3.92 19.80 -19.36
N THR A 444 -3.52 19.01 -20.37
CA THR A 444 -2.30 18.19 -20.35
C THR A 444 -1.13 18.82 -21.10
N HIS A 445 -1.30 20.00 -21.68
CA HIS A 445 -0.29 20.60 -22.57
C HIS A 445 0.54 21.65 -21.83
N GLY A 446 1.86 21.63 -22.04
CA GLY A 446 2.77 22.71 -21.65
C GLY A 446 3.50 22.55 -20.31
N GLY A 447 3.37 21.42 -19.60
CA GLY A 447 4.15 21.14 -18.37
C GLY A 447 3.70 21.91 -17.12
N HIS A 448 2.68 22.76 -17.22
CA HIS A 448 2.21 23.58 -16.09
C HIS A 448 1.40 22.73 -15.08
N ALA A 449 0.56 21.83 -15.57
CA ALA A 449 -0.25 20.93 -14.73
C ALA A 449 0.65 19.99 -13.92
N GLU A 450 1.70 19.46 -14.51
CA GLU A 450 2.70 18.60 -13.86
C GLU A 450 3.49 19.37 -12.79
N THR A 451 3.86 20.62 -13.08
CA THR A 451 4.51 21.49 -12.10
C THR A 451 3.62 21.72 -10.87
N VAL A 452 2.34 22.01 -11.07
CA VAL A 452 1.36 22.14 -9.99
C VAL A 452 1.21 20.82 -9.22
N ALA A 453 1.19 19.68 -9.92
CA ALA A 453 1.14 18.36 -9.28
C ALA A 453 2.38 18.10 -8.39
N PHE A 454 3.60 18.49 -8.82
CA PHE A 454 4.80 18.36 -8.00
C PHE A 454 4.78 19.29 -6.77
N TRP A 455 4.29 20.54 -6.89
CA TRP A 455 4.13 21.43 -5.75
C TRP A 455 3.11 20.88 -4.74
N LEU A 456 2.00 20.35 -5.22
CA LEU A 456 0.99 19.70 -4.37
C LEU A 456 1.56 18.45 -3.69
N ALA A 457 2.37 17.66 -4.42
CA ALA A 457 3.08 16.51 -3.87
C ALA A 457 4.09 16.94 -2.79
N ALA A 458 4.85 18.02 -3.01
CA ALA A 458 5.76 18.58 -2.01
C ALA A 458 5.00 19.04 -0.75
N GLY A 459 3.87 19.73 -0.92
CA GLY A 459 2.98 20.13 0.19
C GLY A 459 2.46 18.91 0.97
N SER A 460 2.04 17.86 0.26
CA SER A 460 1.61 16.59 0.89
C SER A 460 2.75 15.92 1.67
N ALA A 461 3.98 15.96 1.16
CA ALA A 461 5.16 15.46 1.88
C ALA A 461 5.46 16.30 3.14
N VAL A 462 5.30 17.62 3.10
CA VAL A 462 5.42 18.49 4.28
C VAL A 462 4.37 18.11 5.33
N VAL A 463 3.10 17.91 4.94
CA VAL A 463 2.04 17.45 5.85
C VAL A 463 2.42 16.12 6.50
N ALA A 464 2.93 15.15 5.72
CA ALA A 464 3.40 13.88 6.24
C ALA A 464 4.56 14.06 7.25
N GLY A 465 5.48 14.96 6.96
CA GLY A 465 6.61 15.32 7.84
C GLY A 465 6.14 15.92 9.16
N VAL A 466 5.22 16.89 9.12
CA VAL A 466 4.60 17.48 10.31
C VAL A 466 3.91 16.43 11.16
N CYS A 467 3.06 15.59 10.57
CA CYS A 467 2.44 14.47 11.27
C CYS A 467 3.49 13.53 11.89
N SER A 468 4.62 13.29 11.21
CA SER A 468 5.70 12.46 11.72
C SER A 468 6.39 13.04 12.93
N VAL A 469 6.69 14.36 12.92
CA VAL A 469 7.36 15.08 14.02
C VAL A 469 6.44 15.25 15.23
N LEU A 470 5.16 15.52 15.02
CA LEU A 470 4.19 15.66 16.10
C LEU A 470 4.06 14.42 16.99
N ARG A 471 4.44 13.24 16.48
CA ARG A 471 4.51 12.01 17.29
C ARG A 471 5.57 12.03 18.40
N LEU A 472 6.55 12.93 18.32
CA LEU A 472 7.60 13.08 19.34
C LEU A 472 7.10 13.70 20.63
N GLY A 473 6.01 14.49 20.60
CA GLY A 473 5.44 15.20 21.76
C GLY A 473 4.88 14.29 22.85
N PRO A 474 4.03 13.30 22.54
CA PRO A 474 3.41 12.43 23.55
C PRO A 474 4.39 11.51 24.30
N ALA A 475 5.49 11.08 23.65
CA ALA A 475 6.50 10.21 24.26
C ALA A 475 7.32 10.91 25.35
N ARG A 476 7.59 12.21 25.23
CA ARG A 476 8.29 13.02 26.26
C ARG A 476 7.45 13.24 27.51
N ALA A 477 6.12 13.37 27.37
CA ALA A 477 5.23 13.55 28.51
C ALA A 477 5.08 12.30 29.38
N ALA A 478 5.24 11.10 28.83
CA ALA A 478 5.17 9.83 29.55
C ALA A 478 6.50 9.46 30.24
N GLY A 479 7.65 9.84 29.67
CA GLY A 479 8.99 9.59 30.24
C GLY A 479 9.38 10.53 31.39
N GLY A 480 8.75 11.72 31.47
CA GLY A 480 9.04 12.73 32.49
C GLY A 480 8.34 12.51 33.83
N ARG A 481 7.40 11.57 33.94
CA ARG A 481 6.66 11.28 35.20
C ARG A 481 7.22 10.09 36.00
N GLY A 482 8.27 9.42 35.53
CA GLY A 482 8.88 8.26 36.20
C GLY A 482 10.23 8.53 36.90
N ALA A 483 10.72 9.76 36.93
CA ALA A 483 12.02 10.12 37.54
C ALA A 483 11.90 11.03 38.77
N GLY A 484 10.82 10.88 39.51
CA GLY A 484 10.64 11.63 40.75
C GLY A 484 9.78 10.88 41.73
N HIS A 485 10.32 9.87 42.35
CA HIS A 485 10.02 9.37 43.72
C HIS A 485 10.99 8.24 44.07
#